data_d339cfd6767ff76887cf365e2aff7604
#
_entry.id   d339cfd6767ff76887cf365e2aff7604
#
_cell.length_a   1.000
_cell.length_b   1.000
_cell.length_c   1.000
_cell.angle_alpha   90.00
_cell.angle_beta   90.00
_cell.angle_gamma   90.00
#
_symmetry.space_group_name_H-M   'P 1'
#
loop_
_entity.id
_entity.type
_entity.pdbx_description
1 polymer ?
#
loop_
_entity_poly.entity_id
_entity_poly.type
_entity_poly.pdbx_seq_one_letter_code
_entity_poly.pdbx_strand_id
1 'polypeptide(L)'
;MKIYADPTKGWFHGLGDVVCFAWLGEGIKAAGGIAEFFASGWHAEVLRLFRQKVVDDPEGAVFTNEGYETAVKINSPLNYIQWIAHHLGVKETPVRPKIDPDPTSREMGRKAAGDVIIFPHGVWSPRIWPKSYFSELGFLLQREGYKVRFCMKERDYSFFMPFHCIVGKSFSFLASAIQASTLVIGNDSGPAHLAGTIGTRTIAIHGPTQRDRIYGHLPEVTGFEKKSLSCNGCHCLPERNGVVAWRHSCEVGCHQLYRTFPEEVFEMARGFLGKPTVNLAVQRILARAA
;
A
#
# COMPACT_ATOMS: atom_id res chain seq x y z
N MET A 1 7.57 -4.30 25.28
CA MET A 1 6.62 -5.29 24.71
C MET A 1 7.30 -5.95 23.52
N LYS A 2 7.29 -7.27 23.46
CA LYS A 2 7.79 -8.04 22.32
C LYS A 2 6.60 -8.49 21.47
N ILE A 3 6.62 -8.22 20.18
CA ILE A 3 5.51 -8.47 19.26
C ILE A 3 5.94 -9.48 18.21
N TYR A 4 5.10 -10.47 17.96
CA TYR A 4 5.34 -11.49 16.96
C TYR A 4 4.94 -10.96 15.57
N ALA A 5 5.91 -10.73 14.73
CA ALA A 5 5.72 -10.21 13.36
C ALA A 5 6.28 -11.15 12.28
N ASP A 6 6.57 -12.41 12.63
CA ASP A 6 7.08 -13.43 11.71
C ASP A 6 5.93 -14.13 10.98
N PRO A 7 6.02 -14.36 9.66
CA PRO A 7 4.95 -14.96 8.88
C PRO A 7 4.76 -16.45 9.10
N THR A 8 5.68 -17.13 9.80
CA THR A 8 5.64 -18.59 9.97
C THR A 8 4.54 -19.07 10.92
N LYS A 9 4.05 -18.19 11.77
CA LYS A 9 2.93 -18.47 12.69
C LYS A 9 1.95 -17.29 12.68
N GLY A 10 0.86 -17.42 11.94
CA GLY A 10 -0.23 -16.45 11.99
C GLY A 10 -0.68 -15.91 10.62
N TRP A 11 -1.68 -15.05 10.62
CA TRP A 11 -2.38 -14.56 9.44
C TRP A 11 -1.73 -13.34 8.76
N PHE A 12 -0.67 -12.78 9.34
CA PHE A 12 0.02 -11.60 8.84
C PHE A 12 1.05 -11.97 7.78
N HIS A 13 0.67 -11.85 6.52
CA HIS A 13 1.54 -12.20 5.40
C HIS A 13 1.82 -11.04 4.47
N GLY A 14 1.27 -9.85 4.76
CA GLY A 14 1.30 -8.72 3.86
C GLY A 14 2.25 -7.59 4.29
N LEU A 15 2.81 -6.89 3.32
CA LEU A 15 3.63 -5.69 3.56
C LEU A 15 2.87 -4.63 4.39
N GLY A 16 1.55 -4.49 4.16
CA GLY A 16 0.72 -3.56 4.91
C GLY A 16 0.73 -3.81 6.41
N ASP A 17 0.63 -5.09 6.81
CA ASP A 17 0.63 -5.48 8.20
C ASP A 17 1.96 -5.14 8.88
N VAL A 18 3.08 -5.43 8.21
CA VAL A 18 4.42 -5.13 8.76
C VAL A 18 4.64 -3.62 8.88
N VAL A 19 4.16 -2.82 7.94
CA VAL A 19 4.19 -1.35 8.04
C VAL A 19 3.34 -0.87 9.23
N CYS A 20 2.18 -1.47 9.47
CA CYS A 20 1.36 -1.14 10.64
C CYS A 20 2.07 -1.46 11.97
N PHE A 21 2.88 -2.52 12.03
CA PHE A 21 3.73 -2.79 13.19
C PHE A 21 4.77 -1.70 13.45
N ALA A 22 5.31 -1.08 12.41
CA ALA A 22 6.23 0.04 12.59
C ALA A 22 5.53 1.25 13.26
N TRP A 23 4.29 1.54 12.89
CA TRP A 23 3.46 2.56 13.56
C TRP A 23 3.22 2.22 15.03
N LEU A 24 2.89 0.96 15.32
CA LEU A 24 2.68 0.48 16.68
C LEU A 24 3.95 0.63 17.52
N GLY A 25 5.10 0.27 16.95
CA GLY A 25 6.40 0.43 17.61
C GLY A 25 6.71 1.87 17.97
N GLU A 26 6.43 2.83 17.09
CA GLU A 26 6.61 4.25 17.40
C GLU A 26 5.62 4.75 18.45
N GLY A 27 4.36 4.27 18.43
CA GLY A 27 3.38 4.58 19.47
C GLY A 27 3.84 4.09 20.85
N ILE A 28 4.36 2.87 20.96
CA ILE A 28 4.91 2.31 22.20
C ILE A 28 6.10 3.14 22.70
N LYS A 29 7.03 3.50 21.81
CA LYS A 29 8.19 4.33 22.16
C LYS A 29 7.76 5.73 22.65
N ALA A 30 6.80 6.34 21.98
CA ALA A 30 6.27 7.65 22.35
C ALA A 30 5.59 7.65 23.74
N ALA A 31 5.01 6.51 24.11
CA ALA A 31 4.46 6.28 25.44
C ALA A 31 5.52 5.93 26.52
N GLY A 32 6.81 6.01 26.19
CA GLY A 32 7.92 5.69 27.10
C GLY A 32 8.22 4.19 27.21
N GLY A 33 7.62 3.36 26.37
CA GLY A 33 7.85 1.92 26.34
C GLY A 33 8.96 1.50 25.38
N ILE A 34 9.29 0.21 25.43
CA ILE A 34 10.22 -0.45 24.50
C ILE A 34 9.42 -1.43 23.64
N ALA A 35 9.51 -1.26 22.30
CA ALA A 35 8.96 -2.18 21.33
C ALA A 35 10.07 -3.04 20.73
N GLU A 36 9.87 -4.36 20.71
CA GLU A 36 10.73 -5.33 20.06
C GLU A 36 9.89 -6.22 19.16
N PHE A 37 10.41 -6.61 18.00
CA PHE A 37 9.69 -7.41 17.05
C PHE A 37 10.45 -8.69 16.75
N PHE A 38 9.81 -9.84 16.97
CA PHE A 38 10.31 -11.09 16.43
C PHE A 38 9.88 -11.19 14.97
N ALA A 39 10.84 -11.17 14.06
CA ALA A 39 10.60 -11.23 12.63
C ALA A 39 11.82 -11.77 11.88
N SER A 40 11.56 -12.44 10.77
CA SER A 40 12.59 -13.01 9.89
C SER A 40 12.43 -12.54 8.43
N GLY A 41 13.41 -12.84 7.60
CA GLY A 41 13.36 -12.56 6.17
C GLY A 41 13.00 -11.12 5.83
N TRP A 42 12.14 -10.92 4.84
CA TRP A 42 11.74 -9.59 4.37
C TRP A 42 10.91 -8.79 5.40
N HIS A 43 10.25 -9.43 6.35
CA HIS A 43 9.55 -8.74 7.44
C HIS A 43 10.55 -8.01 8.33
N ALA A 44 11.64 -8.67 8.68
CA ALA A 44 12.74 -8.06 9.43
C ALA A 44 13.38 -6.90 8.67
N GLU A 45 13.56 -7.02 7.34
CA GLU A 45 14.07 -5.96 6.48
C GLU A 45 13.18 -4.71 6.55
N VAL A 46 11.86 -4.88 6.42
CA VAL A 46 10.91 -3.77 6.48
C VAL A 46 10.89 -3.12 7.86
N LEU A 47 10.88 -3.89 8.94
CA LEU A 47 10.91 -3.34 10.28
C LEU A 47 12.19 -2.55 10.56
N ARG A 48 13.37 -3.06 10.13
CA ARG A 48 14.64 -2.35 10.25
C ARG A 48 14.67 -1.07 9.40
N LEU A 49 14.07 -1.08 8.20
CA LEU A 49 13.90 0.12 7.37
C LEU A 49 13.18 1.24 8.14
N PHE A 50 12.22 0.88 8.99
CA PHE A 50 11.51 1.80 9.89
C PHE A 50 12.18 1.95 11.27
N ARG A 51 13.45 1.57 11.42
CA ARG A 51 14.23 1.69 12.68
C ARG A 51 13.61 0.95 13.86
N GLN A 52 12.88 -0.13 13.60
CA GLN A 52 12.34 -0.96 14.67
C GLN A 52 13.38 -1.97 15.16
N LYS A 53 13.35 -2.26 16.46
CA LYS A 53 14.22 -3.28 17.05
C LYS A 53 13.70 -4.67 16.70
N VAL A 54 14.45 -5.41 15.91
CA VAL A 54 14.15 -6.80 15.54
C VAL A 54 15.00 -7.73 16.40
N VAL A 55 14.37 -8.76 16.94
CA VAL A 55 14.99 -9.79 17.78
C VAL A 55 14.79 -11.17 17.15
N ASP A 56 15.70 -12.09 17.44
CA ASP A 56 15.70 -13.45 16.88
C ASP A 56 15.03 -14.47 17.81
N ASP A 57 14.72 -14.08 19.06
CA ASP A 57 14.08 -14.94 20.05
C ASP A 57 12.59 -14.61 20.19
N PRO A 58 11.67 -15.58 19.92
CA PRO A 58 10.24 -15.40 20.06
C PRO A 58 9.71 -15.49 21.49
N GLU A 59 10.52 -15.86 22.47
CA GLU A 59 10.05 -16.08 23.84
C GLU A 59 9.38 -14.81 24.41
N GLY A 60 8.17 -14.96 24.92
CA GLY A 60 7.36 -13.85 25.43
C GLY A 60 6.79 -12.91 24.39
N ALA A 61 6.87 -13.25 23.08
CA ALA A 61 6.24 -12.45 22.04
C ALA A 61 4.71 -12.65 22.03
N VAL A 62 3.98 -11.54 21.89
CA VAL A 62 2.51 -11.51 21.86
C VAL A 62 2.04 -11.56 20.41
N PHE A 63 1.05 -12.41 20.13
CA PHE A 63 0.39 -12.49 18.83
C PHE A 63 -0.71 -11.44 18.71
N THR A 64 -0.84 -10.82 17.54
CA THR A 64 -1.78 -9.72 17.32
C THR A 64 -3.03 -10.11 16.52
N ASN A 65 -3.15 -11.37 16.11
CA ASN A 65 -4.11 -11.84 15.10
C ASN A 65 -5.56 -11.93 15.52
N GLU A 66 -5.82 -12.31 16.77
CA GLU A 66 -7.20 -12.62 17.20
C GLU A 66 -8.12 -11.40 17.16
N GLY A 67 -7.54 -10.21 17.08
CA GLY A 67 -8.28 -8.96 17.17
C GLY A 67 -8.93 -8.50 15.86
N TYR A 68 -8.34 -8.71 14.70
CA TYR A 68 -8.84 -8.12 13.44
C TYR A 68 -10.18 -8.71 13.01
N GLU A 69 -10.31 -10.03 13.01
CA GLU A 69 -11.60 -10.67 12.69
C GLU A 69 -12.70 -10.25 13.66
N THR A 70 -12.35 -10.09 14.95
CA THR A 70 -13.30 -9.61 15.96
C THR A 70 -13.68 -8.16 15.69
N ALA A 71 -12.75 -7.28 15.32
CA ALA A 71 -13.04 -5.88 15.01
C ALA A 71 -14.00 -5.73 13.83
N VAL A 72 -13.79 -6.50 12.78
CA VAL A 72 -14.68 -6.53 11.63
C VAL A 72 -16.07 -7.01 12.04
N LYS A 73 -16.16 -8.08 12.83
CA LYS A 73 -17.43 -8.66 13.30
C LYS A 73 -18.25 -7.70 14.18
N ILE A 74 -17.59 -6.93 15.04
CA ILE A 74 -18.29 -6.02 15.97
C ILE A 74 -18.50 -4.60 15.39
N ASN A 75 -18.18 -4.39 14.11
CA ASN A 75 -18.28 -3.08 13.47
C ASN A 75 -17.61 -1.94 14.26
N SER A 76 -16.39 -2.20 14.74
CA SER A 76 -15.62 -1.20 15.47
C SER A 76 -15.41 0.06 14.63
N PRO A 77 -15.55 1.28 15.18
CA PRO A 77 -15.23 2.51 14.50
C PRO A 77 -13.72 2.72 14.31
N LEU A 78 -12.91 1.90 14.99
CA LEU A 78 -11.46 2.00 14.95
C LEU A 78 -10.91 1.58 13.59
N ASN A 79 -9.90 2.30 13.10
CA ASN A 79 -9.12 1.84 11.95
C ASN A 79 -8.20 0.66 12.37
N TYR A 80 -7.55 0.06 11.38
CA TYR A 80 -6.75 -1.15 11.60
C TYR A 80 -5.65 -0.99 12.67
N ILE A 81 -4.90 0.11 12.66
CA ILE A 81 -3.85 0.35 13.67
C ILE A 81 -4.44 0.60 15.05
N GLN A 82 -5.49 1.40 15.14
CA GLN A 82 -6.18 1.67 16.40
C GLN A 82 -6.70 0.38 17.02
N TRP A 83 -7.21 -0.50 16.20
CA TRP A 83 -7.67 -1.79 16.67
C TRP A 83 -6.54 -2.64 17.24
N ILE A 84 -5.41 -2.79 16.52
CA ILE A 84 -4.25 -3.55 17.02
C ILE A 84 -3.74 -2.95 18.33
N ALA A 85 -3.60 -1.63 18.40
CA ALA A 85 -3.14 -0.94 19.59
C ALA A 85 -4.08 -1.20 20.80
N HIS A 86 -5.39 -1.09 20.58
CA HIS A 86 -6.40 -1.39 21.60
C HIS A 86 -6.32 -2.84 22.08
N HIS A 87 -6.20 -3.79 21.17
CA HIS A 87 -6.09 -5.22 21.50
C HIS A 87 -4.85 -5.54 22.34
N LEU A 88 -3.75 -4.86 22.08
CA LEU A 88 -2.50 -5.00 22.85
C LEU A 88 -2.44 -4.13 24.12
N GLY A 89 -3.52 -3.41 24.44
CA GLY A 89 -3.55 -2.50 25.59
C GLY A 89 -2.61 -1.29 25.45
N VAL A 90 -2.21 -0.96 24.20
CA VAL A 90 -1.34 0.17 23.90
C VAL A 90 -2.20 1.40 23.63
N LYS A 91 -1.94 2.50 24.32
CA LYS A 91 -2.54 3.78 23.96
C LYS A 91 -1.96 4.23 22.63
N GLU A 92 -2.83 4.40 21.64
CA GLU A 92 -2.42 4.90 20.35
C GLU A 92 -1.85 6.32 20.50
N THR A 93 -0.61 6.49 20.10
CA THR A 93 -0.04 7.79 19.84
C THR A 93 0.34 7.78 18.36
N PRO A 94 -0.32 8.57 17.50
CA PRO A 94 -0.07 8.56 16.07
C PRO A 94 1.26 9.24 15.74
N VAL A 95 2.35 8.52 15.94
CA VAL A 95 3.70 8.96 15.57
C VAL A 95 4.11 8.23 14.31
N ARG A 96 4.29 8.99 13.23
CA ARG A 96 4.72 8.42 11.96
C ARG A 96 6.13 7.84 12.06
N PRO A 97 6.33 6.56 11.72
CA PRO A 97 7.66 5.98 11.68
C PRO A 97 8.49 6.60 10.54
N LYS A 98 9.77 6.80 10.81
CA LYS A 98 10.72 7.33 9.83
C LYS A 98 11.45 6.18 9.14
N ILE A 99 11.64 6.30 7.82
CA ILE A 99 12.46 5.35 7.06
C ILE A 99 13.94 5.70 7.14
N ASP A 100 14.77 4.68 7.05
CA ASP A 100 16.23 4.80 6.99
C ASP A 100 16.82 3.85 5.92
N PRO A 101 16.65 4.20 4.64
CA PRO A 101 17.23 3.42 3.55
C PRO A 101 18.77 3.47 3.61
N ASP A 102 19.41 2.36 3.27
CA ASP A 102 20.86 2.36 3.10
C ASP A 102 21.31 3.35 2.00
N PRO A 103 22.55 3.92 2.09
CA PRO A 103 22.98 4.98 1.19
C PRO A 103 22.92 4.60 -0.29
N THR A 104 23.31 3.38 -0.66
CA THR A 104 23.31 2.88 -2.04
C THR A 104 21.88 2.76 -2.58
N SER A 105 21.00 2.11 -1.82
CA SER A 105 19.59 2.00 -2.17
C SER A 105 18.91 3.35 -2.25
N ARG A 106 19.29 4.29 -1.39
CA ARG A 106 18.77 5.67 -1.39
C ARG A 106 19.10 6.39 -2.70
N GLU A 107 20.35 6.34 -3.14
CA GLU A 107 20.76 6.98 -4.39
C GLU A 107 20.14 6.30 -5.61
N MET A 108 20.22 4.98 -5.69
CA MET A 108 19.69 4.21 -6.83
C MET A 108 18.17 4.32 -6.92
N GLY A 109 17.45 4.25 -5.80
CA GLY A 109 16.01 4.40 -5.75
C GLY A 109 15.56 5.78 -6.24
N ARG A 110 16.23 6.85 -5.81
CA ARG A 110 15.97 8.22 -6.28
C ARG A 110 16.16 8.36 -7.79
N LYS A 111 17.20 7.76 -8.36
CA LYS A 111 17.45 7.77 -9.82
C LYS A 111 16.38 6.98 -10.60
N ALA A 112 15.84 5.93 -10.00
CA ALA A 112 14.80 5.11 -10.60
C ALA A 112 13.39 5.71 -10.50
N ALA A 113 13.19 6.72 -9.64
CA ALA A 113 11.89 7.35 -9.42
C ALA A 113 11.29 7.92 -10.71
N GLY A 114 9.97 8.01 -10.73
CA GLY A 114 9.18 8.70 -11.75
C GLY A 114 8.34 9.78 -11.12
N ASP A 115 7.54 10.48 -11.92
CA ASP A 115 6.48 11.34 -11.40
C ASP A 115 5.43 10.47 -10.71
N VAL A 116 5.15 9.32 -11.31
CA VAL A 116 4.18 8.33 -10.83
C VAL A 116 4.81 6.94 -10.74
N ILE A 117 4.64 6.28 -9.58
CA ILE A 117 4.91 4.85 -9.44
C ILE A 117 3.58 4.10 -9.33
N ILE A 118 3.39 3.09 -10.17
CA ILE A 118 2.19 2.24 -10.21
C ILE A 118 2.52 0.85 -9.66
N PHE A 119 1.72 0.38 -8.69
CA PHE A 119 1.78 -0.96 -8.11
C PHE A 119 0.56 -1.78 -8.55
N PRO A 120 0.64 -2.58 -9.63
CA PRO A 120 -0.51 -3.29 -10.17
C PRO A 120 -0.82 -4.61 -9.44
N HIS A 121 -0.14 -4.89 -8.34
CA HIS A 121 -0.24 -6.17 -7.63
C HIS A 121 -0.97 -6.07 -6.32
N GLY A 122 -1.53 -7.21 -5.90
CA GLY A 122 -2.09 -7.49 -4.60
C GLY A 122 -2.01 -8.99 -4.32
N VAL A 123 -2.23 -9.39 -3.07
CA VAL A 123 -2.27 -10.81 -2.67
C VAL A 123 -3.69 -11.35 -2.74
N TRP A 124 -4.66 -10.55 -2.38
CA TRP A 124 -6.07 -10.92 -2.31
C TRP A 124 -6.83 -10.49 -3.58
N SER A 125 -7.29 -11.48 -4.36
CA SER A 125 -7.89 -11.25 -5.68
C SER A 125 -9.03 -10.23 -5.72
N PRO A 126 -9.97 -10.19 -4.74
CA PRO A 126 -11.04 -9.17 -4.75
C PRO A 126 -10.56 -7.72 -4.64
N ARG A 127 -9.29 -7.47 -4.30
CA ARG A 127 -8.69 -6.14 -4.25
C ARG A 127 -7.80 -5.81 -5.46
N ILE A 128 -7.73 -6.69 -6.45
CA ILE A 128 -6.84 -6.48 -7.61
C ILE A 128 -7.63 -5.87 -8.77
N TRP A 129 -7.33 -4.61 -9.07
CA TRP A 129 -7.82 -3.91 -10.24
C TRP A 129 -7.25 -4.57 -11.52
N PRO A 130 -8.01 -4.64 -12.63
CA PRO A 130 -7.55 -5.32 -13.83
C PRO A 130 -6.20 -4.81 -14.34
N LYS A 131 -5.29 -5.72 -14.70
CA LYS A 131 -3.97 -5.35 -15.22
C LYS A 131 -4.04 -4.49 -16.48
N SER A 132 -5.01 -4.77 -17.36
CA SER A 132 -5.29 -3.95 -18.55
C SER A 132 -5.62 -2.51 -18.20
N TYR A 133 -6.40 -2.30 -17.13
CA TYR A 133 -6.76 -0.96 -16.66
C TYR A 133 -5.55 -0.20 -16.09
N PHE A 134 -4.64 -0.90 -15.40
CA PHE A 134 -3.36 -0.29 -14.99
C PHE A 134 -2.49 0.11 -16.18
N SER A 135 -2.44 -0.73 -17.24
CA SER A 135 -1.73 -0.39 -18.50
C SER A 135 -2.33 0.83 -19.16
N GLU A 136 -3.65 0.87 -19.30
CA GLU A 136 -4.37 2.00 -19.89
C GLU A 136 -4.13 3.30 -19.11
N LEU A 137 -4.25 3.26 -17.78
CA LEU A 137 -3.89 4.38 -16.92
C LEU A 137 -2.44 4.84 -17.14
N GLY A 138 -1.51 3.89 -17.25
CA GLY A 138 -0.11 4.19 -17.54
C GLY A 138 0.08 4.93 -18.86
N PHE A 139 -0.63 4.54 -19.93
CA PHE A 139 -0.60 5.23 -21.22
C PHE A 139 -1.24 6.61 -21.17
N LEU A 140 -2.38 6.76 -20.46
CA LEU A 140 -3.01 8.07 -20.26
C LEU A 140 -2.05 9.05 -19.59
N LEU A 141 -1.38 8.62 -18.51
CA LEU A 141 -0.39 9.43 -17.80
C LEU A 141 0.82 9.77 -18.67
N GLN A 142 1.35 8.81 -19.45
CA GLN A 142 2.47 9.07 -20.36
C GLN A 142 2.12 10.03 -21.49
N ARG A 143 0.91 9.95 -22.04
CA ARG A 143 0.42 10.88 -23.06
C ARG A 143 0.37 12.32 -22.59
N GLU A 144 0.07 12.54 -21.32
CA GLU A 144 0.15 13.88 -20.69
C GLU A 144 1.59 14.33 -20.40
N GLY A 145 2.58 13.45 -20.54
CA GLY A 145 4.00 13.77 -20.37
C GLY A 145 4.56 13.39 -19.00
N TYR A 146 3.83 12.65 -18.15
CA TYR A 146 4.36 12.20 -16.87
C TYR A 146 5.29 10.99 -17.03
N LYS A 147 6.34 10.96 -16.21
CA LYS A 147 7.29 9.86 -16.13
C LYS A 147 6.71 8.75 -15.26
N VAL A 148 6.14 7.74 -15.90
CA VAL A 148 5.50 6.59 -15.25
C VAL A 148 6.49 5.45 -15.02
N ARG A 149 6.45 4.84 -13.84
CA ARG A 149 7.17 3.62 -13.48
C ARG A 149 6.20 2.58 -12.95
N PHE A 150 6.33 1.34 -13.44
CA PHE A 150 5.62 0.22 -12.86
C PHE A 150 6.54 -0.51 -11.88
N CYS A 151 6.07 -0.76 -10.66
CA CYS A 151 6.77 -1.60 -9.71
C CYS A 151 6.07 -2.95 -9.57
N MET A 152 6.79 -4.04 -9.88
CA MET A 152 6.17 -5.35 -10.00
C MET A 152 7.09 -6.51 -9.63
N LYS A 153 6.46 -7.68 -9.50
CA LYS A 153 7.17 -8.96 -9.45
C LYS A 153 7.62 -9.37 -10.84
N GLU A 154 8.73 -10.08 -10.93
CA GLU A 154 9.33 -10.52 -12.19
C GLU A 154 8.35 -11.23 -13.13
N ARG A 155 7.48 -12.09 -12.59
CA ARG A 155 6.48 -12.85 -13.36
C ARG A 155 5.53 -12.02 -14.23
N ASP A 156 5.35 -10.73 -13.91
CA ASP A 156 4.40 -9.85 -14.59
C ASP A 156 5.09 -8.85 -15.51
N TYR A 157 6.42 -8.92 -15.60
CA TYR A 157 7.22 -7.98 -16.36
C TYR A 157 6.81 -7.91 -17.85
N SER A 158 6.56 -9.04 -18.48
CA SER A 158 6.17 -9.11 -19.89
C SER A 158 4.88 -8.36 -20.21
N PHE A 159 3.92 -8.32 -19.27
CA PHE A 159 2.65 -7.62 -19.46
C PHE A 159 2.83 -6.10 -19.49
N PHE A 160 3.82 -5.57 -18.79
CA PHE A 160 4.07 -4.13 -18.68
C PHE A 160 5.34 -3.69 -19.41
N MET A 161 5.87 -4.50 -20.31
CA MET A 161 7.09 -4.20 -21.07
C MET A 161 7.15 -2.83 -21.78
N PRO A 162 6.02 -2.24 -22.26
CA PRO A 162 6.06 -0.89 -22.84
C PRO A 162 6.45 0.21 -21.83
N PHE A 163 6.43 -0.11 -20.54
CA PHE A 163 6.74 0.83 -19.46
C PHE A 163 8.10 0.55 -18.84
N HIS A 164 8.68 1.59 -18.23
CA HIS A 164 9.83 1.39 -17.35
C HIS A 164 9.40 0.69 -16.06
N CYS A 165 10.00 -0.49 -15.82
CA CYS A 165 9.64 -1.34 -14.70
C CYS A 165 10.74 -1.38 -13.63
N ILE A 166 10.33 -1.30 -12.37
CA ILE A 166 11.15 -1.57 -11.19
C ILE A 166 10.82 -3.01 -10.77
N VAL A 167 11.79 -3.92 -10.91
CA VAL A 167 11.57 -5.36 -10.68
C VAL A 167 12.59 -5.89 -9.68
N GLY A 168 12.14 -6.71 -8.72
CA GLY A 168 13.01 -7.48 -7.82
C GLY A 168 13.97 -6.65 -6.97
N LYS A 169 13.59 -5.45 -6.55
CA LYS A 169 14.43 -4.56 -5.73
C LYS A 169 14.14 -4.72 -4.23
N SER A 170 15.14 -4.36 -3.40
CA SER A 170 14.99 -4.32 -1.95
C SER A 170 13.94 -3.31 -1.50
N PHE A 171 13.40 -3.48 -0.30
CA PHE A 171 12.47 -2.52 0.28
C PHE A 171 13.11 -1.15 0.52
N SER A 172 14.40 -1.11 0.84
CA SER A 172 15.18 0.13 0.99
C SER A 172 15.25 0.93 -0.32
N PHE A 173 15.53 0.25 -1.44
CA PHE A 173 15.48 0.86 -2.78
C PHE A 173 14.07 1.37 -3.11
N LEU A 174 13.05 0.51 -2.88
CA LEU A 174 11.67 0.83 -3.18
C LEU A 174 11.16 2.02 -2.39
N ALA A 175 11.43 2.06 -1.09
CA ALA A 175 11.09 3.19 -0.23
C ALA A 175 11.73 4.49 -0.71
N SER A 176 12.97 4.44 -1.18
CA SER A 176 13.68 5.60 -1.72
C SER A 176 13.09 6.07 -3.05
N ALA A 177 12.68 5.16 -3.92
CA ALA A 177 12.00 5.50 -5.17
C ALA A 177 10.62 6.12 -4.91
N ILE A 178 9.85 5.55 -3.97
CA ILE A 178 8.55 6.08 -3.52
C ILE A 178 8.72 7.49 -2.97
N GLN A 179 9.68 7.70 -2.06
CA GLN A 179 9.94 9.00 -1.43
C GLN A 179 10.31 10.09 -2.44
N ALA A 180 10.95 9.72 -3.55
CA ALA A 180 11.37 10.64 -4.60
C ALA A 180 10.32 10.85 -5.70
N SER A 181 9.18 10.16 -5.64
CA SER A 181 8.08 10.27 -6.59
C SER A 181 6.99 11.21 -6.09
N THR A 182 6.25 11.83 -7.01
CA THR A 182 5.17 12.76 -6.67
C THR A 182 3.91 12.03 -6.26
N LEU A 183 3.62 10.89 -6.91
CA LEU A 183 2.39 10.13 -6.71
C LEU A 183 2.64 8.63 -6.78
N VAL A 184 1.99 7.90 -5.90
CA VAL A 184 1.87 6.44 -5.98
C VAL A 184 0.43 6.06 -6.30
N ILE A 185 0.23 5.11 -7.20
CA ILE A 185 -1.09 4.55 -7.52
C ILE A 185 -1.01 3.03 -7.40
N GLY A 186 -2.00 2.43 -6.76
CA GLY A 186 -2.06 0.96 -6.66
C GLY A 186 -3.38 0.46 -6.11
N ASN A 187 -3.44 -0.85 -5.97
CA ASN A 187 -4.55 -1.48 -5.26
C ASN A 187 -4.52 -1.11 -3.77
N ASP A 188 -5.64 -1.31 -3.08
CA ASP A 188 -5.67 -1.39 -1.62
C ASP A 188 -4.79 -2.56 -1.15
N SER A 189 -3.52 -2.25 -0.89
CA SER A 189 -2.48 -3.26 -0.60
C SER A 189 -1.27 -2.67 0.11
N GLY A 190 -0.32 -3.53 0.51
CA GLY A 190 0.87 -3.14 1.25
C GLY A 190 1.67 -1.97 0.70
N PRO A 191 1.91 -1.84 -0.62
CA PRO A 191 2.57 -0.67 -1.19
C PRO A 191 1.89 0.67 -0.89
N ALA A 192 0.55 0.72 -0.80
CA ALA A 192 -0.17 1.94 -0.42
C ALA A 192 0.08 2.31 1.05
N HIS A 193 0.15 1.32 1.95
CA HIS A 193 0.56 1.53 3.35
C HIS A 193 1.99 2.09 3.43
N LEU A 194 2.91 1.49 2.69
CA LEU A 194 4.32 1.93 2.65
C LEU A 194 4.42 3.37 2.14
N ALA A 195 3.79 3.69 1.03
CA ALA A 195 3.84 5.01 0.42
C ALA A 195 3.21 6.10 1.31
N GLY A 196 2.04 5.84 1.88
CA GLY A 196 1.38 6.74 2.81
C GLY A 196 2.21 6.96 4.09
N THR A 197 2.82 5.90 4.63
CA THR A 197 3.71 6.00 5.81
C THR A 197 4.97 6.80 5.51
N ILE A 198 5.55 6.68 4.32
CA ILE A 198 6.68 7.48 3.86
C ILE A 198 6.30 8.97 3.72
N GLY A 199 5.02 9.26 3.50
CA GLY A 199 4.50 10.61 3.29
C GLY A 199 4.30 10.96 1.81
N THR A 200 4.39 9.97 0.92
CA THR A 200 4.15 10.17 -0.51
C THR A 200 2.64 10.10 -0.79
N ARG A 201 2.15 11.08 -1.54
CA ARG A 201 0.74 11.11 -1.97
C ARG A 201 0.39 9.83 -2.71
N THR A 202 -0.75 9.22 -2.36
CA THR A 202 -1.10 7.89 -2.83
C THR A 202 -2.58 7.81 -3.21
N ILE A 203 -2.88 7.19 -4.35
CA ILE A 203 -4.24 6.75 -4.71
C ILE A 203 -4.30 5.24 -4.50
N ALA A 204 -5.13 4.81 -3.57
CA ALA A 204 -5.45 3.40 -3.34
C ALA A 204 -6.80 3.07 -4.00
N ILE A 205 -6.80 2.14 -4.95
CA ILE A 205 -8.01 1.70 -5.65
C ILE A 205 -8.66 0.61 -4.80
N HIS A 206 -9.85 0.92 -4.27
CA HIS A 206 -10.57 0.03 -3.36
C HIS A 206 -11.56 -0.87 -4.10
N GLY A 207 -11.57 -2.12 -3.68
CA GLY A 207 -12.60 -3.09 -4.00
C GLY A 207 -13.59 -3.22 -2.83
N PRO A 208 -13.56 -4.35 -2.09
CA PRO A 208 -14.53 -4.64 -1.03
C PRO A 208 -14.25 -3.90 0.30
N THR A 209 -13.17 -3.14 0.39
CA THR A 209 -12.71 -2.44 1.60
C THR A 209 -13.02 -0.95 1.53
N GLN A 210 -12.95 -0.27 2.68
CA GLN A 210 -13.16 1.18 2.80
C GLN A 210 -11.86 1.86 3.23
N ARG A 211 -11.55 3.01 2.61
CA ARG A 211 -10.34 3.81 2.87
C ARG A 211 -10.18 4.13 4.36
N ASP A 212 -11.21 4.61 4.99
CA ASP A 212 -11.11 5.10 6.38
C ASP A 212 -10.85 3.96 7.38
N ARG A 213 -11.30 2.75 7.05
CA ARG A 213 -11.02 1.55 7.85
C ARG A 213 -9.57 1.09 7.72
N ILE A 214 -9.00 1.19 6.53
CA ILE A 214 -7.67 0.67 6.22
C ILE A 214 -6.59 1.74 6.41
N TYR A 215 -6.85 2.96 5.91
CA TYR A 215 -5.87 4.05 5.83
C TYR A 215 -6.26 5.29 6.64
N GLY A 216 -7.18 5.19 7.60
CA GLY A 216 -7.67 6.34 8.36
C GLY A 216 -6.57 7.14 9.07
N HIS A 217 -5.45 6.51 9.40
CA HIS A 217 -4.26 7.12 9.99
C HIS A 217 -3.27 7.72 8.96
N LEU A 218 -3.52 7.56 7.66
CA LEU A 218 -2.64 7.99 6.56
C LEU A 218 -3.34 9.07 5.73
N PRO A 219 -3.19 10.36 6.05
CA PRO A 219 -3.85 11.45 5.31
C PRO A 219 -3.36 11.56 3.86
N GLU A 220 -2.16 11.05 3.54
CA GLU A 220 -1.61 11.02 2.18
C GLU A 220 -2.28 10.00 1.26
N VAL A 221 -3.00 9.03 1.82
CA VAL A 221 -3.69 8.01 1.03
C VAL A 221 -5.11 8.45 0.74
N THR A 222 -5.40 8.71 -0.51
CA THR A 222 -6.76 8.94 -1.02
C THR A 222 -7.31 7.63 -1.57
N GLY A 223 -8.47 7.19 -1.08
CA GLY A 223 -9.17 6.02 -1.61
C GLY A 223 -9.96 6.37 -2.87
N PHE A 224 -9.77 5.59 -3.93
CA PHE A 224 -10.71 5.60 -5.04
C PHE A 224 -11.79 4.54 -4.79
N GLU A 225 -13.00 4.99 -4.47
CA GLU A 225 -14.13 4.15 -4.06
C GLU A 225 -15.38 4.50 -4.87
N LYS A 226 -16.08 3.50 -5.40
CA LYS A 226 -17.40 3.67 -6.05
C LYS A 226 -18.52 3.70 -5.01
N LYS A 227 -18.63 4.81 -4.28
CA LYS A 227 -19.62 4.98 -3.19
C LYS A 227 -21.08 4.81 -3.64
N SER A 228 -21.35 4.98 -4.94
CA SER A 228 -22.68 4.77 -5.52
C SER A 228 -23.10 3.30 -5.63
N LEU A 229 -22.18 2.35 -5.48
CA LEU A 229 -22.50 0.94 -5.54
C LEU A 229 -22.92 0.43 -4.17
N SER A 230 -24.02 -0.33 -4.12
CA SER A 230 -24.55 -0.94 -2.88
C SER A 230 -23.59 -1.93 -2.23
N CYS A 231 -22.60 -2.43 -2.98
CA CYS A 231 -21.56 -3.33 -2.48
C CYS A 231 -20.29 -2.60 -2.05
N ASN A 232 -20.26 -1.25 -2.04
CA ASN A 232 -19.09 -0.50 -1.59
C ASN A 232 -18.74 -0.86 -0.15
N GLY A 233 -17.47 -1.23 0.09
CA GLY A 233 -17.01 -1.60 1.41
C GLY A 233 -17.63 -2.90 1.96
N CYS A 234 -18.10 -3.80 1.11
CA CYS A 234 -18.85 -5.00 1.52
C CYS A 234 -18.09 -5.90 2.51
N HIS A 235 -16.76 -5.88 2.51
CA HIS A 235 -15.95 -6.57 3.51
C HIS A 235 -16.04 -5.93 4.90
N CYS A 236 -16.39 -4.66 4.97
CA CYS A 236 -16.49 -3.89 6.21
C CYS A 236 -17.92 -3.76 6.73
N LEU A 237 -18.91 -4.36 6.03
CA LEU A 237 -20.32 -4.28 6.42
C LEU A 237 -20.67 -5.37 7.45
N PRO A 238 -21.28 -5.01 8.59
CA PRO A 238 -21.64 -5.95 9.66
C PRO A 238 -22.56 -7.08 9.21
N GLU A 239 -23.56 -6.76 8.40
CA GLU A 239 -24.54 -7.71 7.88
C GLU A 239 -23.93 -8.75 6.94
N ARG A 240 -22.74 -8.51 6.43
CA ARG A 240 -21.99 -9.44 5.59
C ARG A 240 -20.88 -10.17 6.33
N ASN A 241 -20.76 -9.97 7.65
CA ASN A 241 -19.89 -10.70 8.59
C ASN A 241 -18.41 -10.80 8.19
N GLY A 242 -17.85 -9.86 7.43
CA GLY A 242 -16.44 -9.89 7.02
C GLY A 242 -15.96 -11.18 6.35
N VAL A 243 -16.58 -12.30 6.72
CA VAL A 243 -16.25 -13.68 6.29
C VAL A 243 -16.68 -13.95 4.85
N VAL A 244 -17.74 -13.31 4.39
CA VAL A 244 -18.31 -13.56 3.05
C VAL A 244 -17.33 -13.14 1.96
N ALA A 245 -16.61 -12.03 2.16
CA ALA A 245 -15.64 -11.55 1.18
C ALA A 245 -14.36 -12.41 1.07
N TRP A 246 -14.06 -13.22 2.07
CA TRP A 246 -12.95 -14.16 2.02
C TRP A 246 -13.29 -15.45 1.23
N ARG A 247 -14.56 -15.85 1.23
CA ARG A 247 -15.02 -17.13 0.67
C ARG A 247 -15.77 -17.01 -0.64
N HIS A 248 -16.37 -15.86 -0.90
CA HIS A 248 -17.15 -15.61 -2.11
C HIS A 248 -16.55 -14.41 -2.84
N SER A 249 -15.63 -14.68 -3.79
CA SER A 249 -15.45 -13.76 -4.89
C SER A 249 -16.83 -13.56 -5.54
N CYS A 250 -17.20 -12.31 -5.85
CA CYS A 250 -18.30 -12.12 -6.81
C CYS A 250 -17.96 -12.98 -8.04
N GLU A 251 -18.92 -13.70 -8.60
CA GLU A 251 -18.71 -14.67 -9.69
C GLU A 251 -17.89 -14.13 -10.85
N VAL A 252 -17.94 -12.82 -11.06
CA VAL A 252 -17.19 -12.09 -12.11
C VAL A 252 -16.06 -11.21 -11.57
N GLY A 253 -15.61 -11.40 -10.33
CA GLY A 253 -14.69 -10.49 -9.65
C GLY A 253 -15.39 -9.35 -8.92
N CYS A 254 -14.62 -8.46 -8.28
CA CYS A 254 -15.19 -7.34 -7.54
C CYS A 254 -15.82 -6.31 -8.48
N HIS A 255 -17.12 -6.16 -8.45
CA HIS A 255 -17.88 -5.23 -9.30
C HIS A 255 -17.38 -3.79 -9.19
N GLN A 256 -16.95 -3.36 -7.99
CA GLN A 256 -16.40 -2.02 -7.79
C GLN A 256 -15.15 -1.81 -8.63
N LEU A 257 -14.22 -2.77 -8.64
CA LEU A 257 -12.98 -2.67 -9.40
C LEU A 257 -13.24 -2.66 -10.91
N TYR A 258 -14.12 -3.51 -11.41
CA TYR A 258 -14.45 -3.55 -12.84
C TYR A 258 -15.24 -2.32 -13.33
N ARG A 259 -15.90 -1.59 -12.44
CA ARG A 259 -16.60 -0.34 -12.74
C ARG A 259 -15.79 0.92 -12.40
N THR A 260 -14.58 0.76 -11.93
CA THR A 260 -13.60 1.84 -11.78
C THR A 260 -12.80 1.90 -13.07
N PHE A 261 -13.06 2.91 -13.92
CA PHE A 261 -12.40 3.04 -15.21
C PHE A 261 -11.07 3.81 -15.10
N PRO A 262 -10.09 3.51 -15.98
CA PRO A 262 -8.79 4.17 -15.98
C PRO A 262 -8.85 5.69 -16.05
N GLU A 263 -9.79 6.24 -16.83
CA GLU A 263 -9.99 7.67 -17.00
C GLU A 263 -10.39 8.37 -15.71
N GLU A 264 -11.19 7.72 -14.88
CA GLU A 264 -11.63 8.29 -13.60
C GLU A 264 -10.46 8.38 -12.61
N VAL A 265 -9.61 7.34 -12.59
CA VAL A 265 -8.39 7.33 -11.76
C VAL A 265 -7.37 8.32 -12.30
N PHE A 266 -7.28 8.45 -13.63
CA PHE A 266 -6.43 9.42 -14.30
C PHE A 266 -6.83 10.86 -13.96
N GLU A 267 -8.12 11.22 -13.98
CA GLU A 267 -8.58 12.56 -13.60
C GLU A 267 -8.24 12.89 -12.13
N MET A 268 -8.40 11.93 -11.22
CA MET A 268 -7.96 12.09 -9.84
C MET A 268 -6.44 12.31 -9.76
N ALA A 269 -5.65 11.53 -10.50
CA ALA A 269 -4.19 11.65 -10.53
C ALA A 269 -3.73 13.00 -11.05
N ARG A 270 -4.36 13.53 -12.10
CA ARG A 270 -4.09 14.88 -12.63
C ARG A 270 -4.27 15.96 -11.59
N GLY A 271 -5.30 15.84 -10.76
CA GLY A 271 -5.54 16.79 -9.65
C GLY A 271 -4.39 16.83 -8.65
N PHE A 272 -3.61 15.75 -8.55
CA PHE A 272 -2.47 15.66 -7.63
C PHE A 272 -1.12 16.00 -8.25
N LEU A 273 -0.95 15.77 -9.55
CA LEU A 273 0.35 15.87 -10.22
C LEU A 273 0.69 17.31 -10.67
N GLY A 274 -0.31 18.17 -10.84
CA GLY A 274 -0.08 19.46 -11.47
C GLY A 274 0.28 19.35 -12.96
N LYS A 275 0.79 20.45 -13.55
CA LYS A 275 1.23 20.43 -14.95
C LYS A 275 2.49 19.59 -15.08
N PRO A 276 2.58 18.65 -16.06
CA PRO A 276 3.78 17.88 -16.28
C PRO A 276 4.95 18.80 -16.65
N THR A 277 6.14 18.44 -16.18
CA THR A 277 7.38 19.07 -16.64
C THR A 277 7.59 18.63 -18.09
N VAL A 278 7.15 19.47 -19.03
CA VAL A 278 7.11 19.16 -20.47
C VAL A 278 8.48 18.81 -20.98
N ASN A 279 8.73 17.55 -21.28
CA ASN A 279 9.84 17.17 -22.13
C ASN A 279 9.41 17.43 -23.59
N LEU A 280 9.67 18.62 -24.08
CA LEU A 280 9.35 19.08 -25.44
C LEU A 280 9.82 18.10 -26.54
N ALA A 281 10.82 17.26 -26.25
CA ALA A 281 11.30 16.23 -27.15
C ALA A 281 10.26 15.10 -27.37
N VAL A 282 9.56 14.69 -26.31
CA VAL A 282 8.55 13.61 -26.40
C VAL A 282 7.29 14.11 -27.15
N GLN A 283 6.87 15.36 -26.93
CA GLN A 283 5.75 15.95 -27.69
C GLN A 283 6.06 16.05 -29.19
N ARG A 284 7.31 16.37 -29.57
CA ARG A 284 7.71 16.41 -30.98
C ARG A 284 7.72 15.04 -31.65
N ILE A 285 8.04 13.98 -30.90
CA ILE A 285 7.99 12.60 -31.41
C ILE A 285 6.55 12.15 -31.59
N LEU A 286 5.69 12.39 -30.61
CA LEU A 286 4.26 12.03 -30.67
C LEU A 286 3.50 12.81 -31.75
N ALA A 287 3.82 14.10 -31.95
CA ALA A 287 3.24 14.93 -33.00
C ALA A 287 3.71 14.56 -34.42
N ARG A 288 4.80 13.78 -34.57
CA ARG A 288 5.29 13.26 -35.86
C ARG A 288 4.75 11.85 -36.17
N ALA A 289 4.16 11.18 -35.21
CA ALA A 289 3.60 9.84 -35.34
C ALA A 289 2.07 9.82 -35.47
N ALA A 290 1.42 10.97 -35.34
CA ALA A 290 0.02 11.23 -35.65
C ALA A 290 -0.13 11.92 -37.00
#